data_ea3859386b98e1cde35a91f3c340bd4c
#
_entry.id   ea3859386b98e1cde35a91f3c340bd4c
#
_cell.length_a   1.000
_cell.length_b   1.000
_cell.length_c   1.000
_cell.angle_alpha   90.00
_cell.angle_beta   90.00
_cell.angle_gamma   90.00
#
_symmetry.space_group_name_H-M   'P 1'
#
loop_
_entity.id
_entity.type
_entity.pdbx_description
1 polymer ?
#
loop_
_entity_poly.entity_id
_entity_poly.type
_entity_poly.pdbx_seq_one_letter_code
_entity_poly.pdbx_strand_id
1 'polypeptide(L)'
;MTNDTRHCGILIKVIQEKIGSSASFVSIQKVQYLEAFSDPILLRYTLKMPVLVILIGIACLMLLIMRFKLNAFIALTLVAIGVGLAMGMGAEQVLKSMQSGVGGTLGSLAFILGFGAMLGGIIADSGAASVISSRLTSAFGLKYLPWAMILTGFIVGVPMFYTVAFLVVLPIIFETARQSKLPLLFVGLPMISALSVTHGFLPPHPAPTTIVEFYGANMQKTLLLGIVVAIPAIIAAGVLFSRVFRHKFTPIPDSLFGSAGAGKRAQLYSPKPGFGLAVLTALTPVILMALAGLVGEFIV
;
A
#
# COMPACT_ATOMS: atom_id res chain seq x y z
N MET A 1 22.18 -42.34 14.36
CA MET A 1 21.09 -41.37 14.50
C MET A 1 20.73 -41.09 15.96
N THR A 2 21.62 -41.31 16.94
CA THR A 2 21.31 -41.24 18.38
C THR A 2 22.15 -40.20 19.17
N ASN A 3 22.98 -39.39 18.47
CA ASN A 3 23.86 -38.43 19.16
C ASN A 3 23.35 -36.97 19.15
N ASP A 4 22.41 -36.65 18.27
CA ASP A 4 21.95 -35.27 18.07
C ASP A 4 20.88 -34.84 19.11
N THR A 5 20.08 -35.78 19.61
CA THR A 5 19.05 -35.51 20.61
C THR A 5 19.61 -35.22 22.01
N ARG A 6 20.81 -35.76 22.34
CA ARG A 6 21.47 -35.47 23.62
C ARG A 6 22.08 -34.05 23.67
N HIS A 7 22.60 -33.56 22.55
CA HIS A 7 23.13 -32.20 22.50
C HIS A 7 22.06 -31.12 22.62
N CYS A 8 20.88 -31.36 22.02
CA CYS A 8 19.76 -30.43 22.15
C CYS A 8 19.22 -30.37 23.60
N GLY A 9 19.11 -31.52 24.28
CA GLY A 9 18.67 -31.56 25.68
C GLY A 9 19.64 -30.87 26.67
N ILE A 10 20.93 -30.93 26.39
CA ILE A 10 21.95 -30.24 27.20
C ILE A 10 21.89 -28.74 26.96
N LEU A 11 21.71 -28.28 25.72
CA LEU A 11 21.57 -26.87 25.39
C LEU A 11 20.33 -26.23 26.04
N ILE A 12 19.21 -26.95 26.05
CA ILE A 12 17.96 -26.50 26.70
C ILE A 12 18.14 -26.38 28.20
N LYS A 13 18.83 -27.35 28.87
CA LYS A 13 19.14 -27.26 30.29
C LYS A 13 20.07 -26.09 30.64
N VAL A 14 21.07 -25.83 29.83
CA VAL A 14 22.00 -24.70 30.02
C VAL A 14 21.29 -23.35 29.81
N ILE A 15 20.33 -23.29 28.88
CA ILE A 15 19.51 -22.09 28.66
C ILE A 15 18.54 -21.88 29.82
N GLN A 16 17.94 -22.94 30.37
CA GLN A 16 17.07 -22.86 31.56
C GLN A 16 17.84 -22.43 32.82
N GLU A 17 19.06 -22.88 32.99
CA GLU A 17 19.90 -22.54 34.14
C GLU A 17 20.43 -21.09 34.08
N LYS A 18 20.65 -20.55 32.86
CA LYS A 18 21.11 -19.16 32.64
C LYS A 18 19.98 -18.11 32.69
N ILE A 19 18.73 -18.49 32.49
CA ILE A 19 17.57 -17.57 32.46
C ILE A 19 16.93 -17.43 33.84
N GLY A 20 17.53 -17.74 34.94
CA GLY A 20 17.12 -17.43 36.32
C GLY A 20 15.63 -17.17 36.57
N SER A 21 15.14 -17.27 37.78
CA SER A 21 13.71 -17.22 38.21
C SER A 21 12.91 -15.95 37.83
N SER A 22 13.38 -15.12 36.94
CA SER A 22 12.72 -13.90 36.43
C SER A 22 12.36 -14.00 34.93
N ALA A 23 12.19 -15.23 34.42
CA ALA A 23 11.78 -15.42 33.02
C ALA A 23 10.34 -14.94 32.80
N SER A 24 10.17 -13.89 32.00
CA SER A 24 8.86 -13.44 31.55
C SER A 24 8.15 -14.58 30.78
N PHE A 25 6.81 -14.60 30.82
CA PHE A 25 5.93 -15.56 30.11
C PHE A 25 6.35 -15.81 28.64
N VAL A 26 6.97 -14.83 28.00
CA VAL A 26 7.51 -14.88 26.64
C VAL A 26 8.69 -15.87 26.50
N SER A 27 9.51 -16.04 27.55
CA SER A 27 10.66 -16.96 27.54
C SER A 27 10.25 -18.41 27.64
N ILE A 28 9.21 -18.71 28.42
CA ILE A 28 8.64 -20.06 28.57
C ILE A 28 7.99 -20.50 27.25
N GLN A 29 7.27 -19.61 26.59
CA GLN A 29 6.65 -19.88 25.30
C GLN A 29 7.70 -20.13 24.20
N LYS A 30 8.82 -19.38 24.21
CA LYS A 30 9.94 -19.64 23.27
C LYS A 30 10.60 -21.00 23.48
N VAL A 31 10.74 -21.45 24.71
CA VAL A 31 11.33 -22.77 25.01
C VAL A 31 10.38 -23.90 24.55
N GLN A 32 9.08 -23.78 24.80
CA GLN A 32 8.07 -24.73 24.32
C GLN A 32 8.04 -24.79 22.78
N TYR A 33 8.19 -23.65 22.08
CA TYR A 33 8.32 -23.62 20.62
C TYR A 33 9.59 -24.34 20.15
N LEU A 34 10.73 -24.20 20.83
CA LEU A 34 11.99 -24.86 20.48
C LEU A 34 11.94 -26.38 20.68
N GLU A 35 11.26 -26.87 21.70
CA GLU A 35 11.02 -28.31 21.90
C GLU A 35 10.12 -28.92 20.83
N ALA A 36 9.10 -28.20 20.39
CA ALA A 36 8.24 -28.63 19.27
C ALA A 36 8.98 -28.67 17.92
N PHE A 37 10.06 -27.90 17.75
CA PHE A 37 10.90 -27.90 16.56
C PHE A 37 11.88 -29.08 16.48
N SER A 38 12.11 -29.81 17.59
CA SER A 38 13.06 -30.94 17.61
C SER A 38 12.48 -32.26 17.10
N ASP A 39 11.17 -32.38 16.98
CA ASP A 39 10.50 -33.57 16.46
C ASP A 39 9.84 -33.29 15.11
N PRO A 40 10.38 -33.86 13.99
CA PRO A 40 9.87 -33.58 12.65
C PRO A 40 8.42 -34.04 12.43
N ILE A 41 7.93 -34.97 13.24
CA ILE A 41 6.54 -35.45 13.18
C ILE A 41 5.61 -34.42 13.90
N LEU A 42 5.98 -34.00 15.08
CA LEU A 42 5.27 -32.95 15.83
C LEU A 42 5.26 -31.61 15.04
N LEU A 43 6.37 -31.24 14.44
CA LEU A 43 6.47 -30.07 13.58
C LEU A 43 5.50 -30.12 12.39
N ARG A 44 5.33 -31.30 11.80
CA ARG A 44 4.41 -31.49 10.68
C ARG A 44 2.94 -31.34 11.08
N TYR A 45 2.56 -31.75 12.30
CA TYR A 45 1.19 -31.60 12.80
C TYR A 45 0.95 -30.19 13.36
N THR A 46 1.93 -29.61 14.05
CA THR A 46 1.83 -28.24 14.64
C THR A 46 1.75 -27.16 13.55
N LEU A 47 2.37 -27.34 12.39
CA LEU A 47 2.28 -26.38 11.27
C LEU A 47 1.04 -26.58 10.38
N LYS A 48 0.54 -27.83 10.24
CA LYS A 48 -0.60 -28.08 9.35
C LYS A 48 -1.91 -27.51 9.88
N MET A 49 -2.17 -27.59 11.16
CA MET A 49 -3.42 -27.10 11.75
C MET A 49 -3.56 -25.58 11.66
N PRO A 50 -2.58 -24.76 12.07
CA PRO A 50 -2.67 -23.31 11.90
C PRO A 50 -2.83 -22.87 10.44
N VAL A 51 -2.07 -23.48 9.53
CA VAL A 51 -2.17 -23.16 8.09
C VAL A 51 -3.57 -23.50 7.55
N LEU A 52 -4.12 -24.64 7.92
CA LEU A 52 -5.48 -25.04 7.50
C LEU A 52 -6.53 -24.06 8.04
N VAL A 53 -6.45 -23.68 9.32
CA VAL A 53 -7.37 -22.72 9.94
C VAL A 53 -7.28 -21.35 9.24
N ILE A 54 -6.07 -20.89 8.90
CA ILE A 54 -5.87 -19.63 8.16
C ILE A 54 -6.48 -19.74 6.76
N LEU A 55 -6.25 -20.83 6.03
CA LEU A 55 -6.82 -21.03 4.69
C LEU A 55 -8.34 -21.05 4.72
N ILE A 56 -8.94 -21.73 5.70
CA ILE A 56 -10.39 -21.72 5.93
C ILE A 56 -10.87 -20.31 6.26
N GLY A 57 -10.13 -19.57 7.10
CA GLY A 57 -10.41 -18.19 7.41
C GLY A 57 -10.43 -17.28 6.18
N ILE A 58 -9.44 -17.42 5.30
CA ILE A 58 -9.37 -16.68 4.03
C ILE A 58 -10.56 -17.04 3.13
N ALA A 59 -10.88 -18.33 2.99
CA ALA A 59 -12.03 -18.77 2.20
C ALA A 59 -13.35 -18.22 2.75
N CYS A 60 -13.52 -18.25 4.07
CA CYS A 60 -14.67 -17.67 4.76
C CYS A 60 -14.77 -16.14 4.53
N LEU A 61 -13.64 -15.42 4.64
CA LEU A 61 -13.57 -13.98 4.36
C LEU A 61 -14.04 -13.67 2.93
N MET A 62 -13.53 -14.42 1.95
CA MET A 62 -13.94 -14.27 0.55
C MET A 62 -15.44 -14.52 0.37
N LEU A 63 -15.97 -15.57 1.02
CA LEU A 63 -17.41 -15.91 0.96
C LEU A 63 -18.24 -14.79 1.58
N LEU A 64 -17.87 -14.26 2.74
CA LEU A 64 -18.60 -13.19 3.43
C LEU A 64 -18.63 -11.90 2.58
N ILE A 65 -17.52 -11.53 1.95
CA ILE A 65 -17.45 -10.32 1.12
C ILE A 65 -18.16 -10.53 -0.22
N MET A 66 -17.87 -11.62 -0.93
CA MET A 66 -18.33 -11.80 -2.31
C MET A 66 -19.78 -12.27 -2.39
N ARG A 67 -20.19 -13.23 -1.53
CA ARG A 67 -21.52 -13.84 -1.59
C ARG A 67 -22.53 -13.14 -0.70
N PHE A 68 -22.14 -12.77 0.52
CA PHE A 68 -23.02 -12.09 1.48
C PHE A 68 -22.92 -10.57 1.40
N LYS A 69 -21.97 -10.02 0.61
CA LYS A 69 -21.75 -8.58 0.43
C LYS A 69 -21.59 -7.81 1.75
N LEU A 70 -21.05 -8.46 2.77
CA LEU A 70 -20.76 -7.82 4.03
C LEU A 70 -19.66 -6.77 3.87
N ASN A 71 -19.74 -5.72 4.69
CA ASN A 71 -18.65 -4.74 4.77
C ASN A 71 -17.33 -5.45 5.13
N ALA A 72 -16.25 -5.10 4.40
CA ALA A 72 -14.95 -5.76 4.54
C ALA A 72 -14.40 -5.71 5.98
N PHE A 73 -14.62 -4.60 6.70
CA PHE A 73 -14.18 -4.46 8.10
C PHE A 73 -14.92 -5.42 9.03
N ILE A 74 -16.25 -5.55 8.85
CA ILE A 74 -17.09 -6.47 9.64
C ILE A 74 -16.68 -7.93 9.33
N ALA A 75 -16.53 -8.27 8.05
CA ALA A 75 -16.14 -9.60 7.63
C ALA A 75 -14.76 -9.98 8.18
N LEU A 76 -13.80 -9.08 8.11
CA LEU A 76 -12.46 -9.28 8.66
C LEU A 76 -12.48 -9.48 10.18
N THR A 77 -13.26 -8.67 10.90
CA THR A 77 -13.43 -8.77 12.36
C THR A 77 -14.01 -10.12 12.74
N LEU A 78 -15.09 -10.56 12.08
CA LEU A 78 -15.73 -11.84 12.35
C LEU A 78 -14.78 -13.02 12.09
N VAL A 79 -14.07 -12.99 10.97
CA VAL A 79 -13.11 -14.04 10.62
C VAL A 79 -11.92 -14.05 11.58
N ALA A 80 -11.41 -12.90 12.00
CA ALA A 80 -10.32 -12.81 12.96
C ALA A 80 -10.71 -13.43 14.32
N ILE A 81 -11.92 -13.16 14.79
CA ILE A 81 -12.47 -13.79 15.99
C ILE A 81 -12.57 -15.31 15.80
N GLY A 82 -13.16 -15.75 14.69
CA GLY A 82 -13.34 -17.17 14.40
C GLY A 82 -12.00 -17.93 14.31
N VAL A 83 -11.02 -17.37 13.64
CA VAL A 83 -9.66 -17.93 13.54
C VAL A 83 -8.99 -17.98 14.91
N GLY A 84 -9.04 -16.90 15.69
CA GLY A 84 -8.45 -16.87 17.03
C GLY A 84 -9.05 -17.95 17.97
N LEU A 85 -10.37 -18.10 17.99
CA LEU A 85 -11.05 -19.13 18.75
C LEU A 85 -10.72 -20.55 18.23
N ALA A 86 -10.69 -20.75 16.91
CA ALA A 86 -10.32 -22.03 16.31
C ALA A 86 -8.86 -22.42 16.58
N MET A 87 -7.99 -21.45 16.81
CA MET A 87 -6.60 -21.64 17.26
C MET A 87 -6.47 -21.90 18.77
N GLY A 88 -7.58 -22.00 19.49
CA GLY A 88 -7.61 -22.27 20.93
C GLY A 88 -7.35 -21.04 21.82
N MET A 89 -7.40 -19.84 21.27
CA MET A 89 -7.28 -18.62 22.06
C MET A 89 -8.56 -18.38 22.86
N GLY A 90 -8.41 -17.96 24.13
CA GLY A 90 -9.55 -17.50 24.92
C GLY A 90 -10.13 -16.19 24.34
N ALA A 91 -11.43 -15.94 24.56
CA ALA A 91 -12.11 -14.75 24.02
C ALA A 91 -11.42 -13.44 24.41
N GLU A 92 -10.93 -13.34 25.65
CA GLU A 92 -10.19 -12.17 26.15
C GLU A 92 -8.86 -11.97 25.39
N GLN A 93 -8.14 -13.07 25.11
CA GLN A 93 -6.89 -13.03 24.34
C GLN A 93 -7.14 -12.59 22.89
N VAL A 94 -8.21 -13.09 22.27
CA VAL A 94 -8.61 -12.67 20.92
C VAL A 94 -8.89 -11.17 20.89
N LEU A 95 -9.67 -10.65 21.83
CA LEU A 95 -9.98 -9.24 21.93
C LEU A 95 -8.72 -8.38 22.15
N LYS A 96 -7.84 -8.78 23.06
CA LYS A 96 -6.56 -8.07 23.32
C LYS A 96 -5.67 -8.08 22.07
N SER A 97 -5.56 -9.21 21.39
CA SER A 97 -4.78 -9.34 20.15
C SER A 97 -5.33 -8.43 19.04
N MET A 98 -6.65 -8.40 18.88
CA MET A 98 -7.31 -7.52 17.90
C MET A 98 -7.12 -6.04 18.26
N GLN A 99 -7.30 -5.65 19.51
CA GLN A 99 -7.07 -4.28 19.97
C GLN A 99 -5.62 -3.84 19.76
N SER A 100 -4.67 -4.70 20.08
CA SER A 100 -3.24 -4.44 19.88
C SER A 100 -2.90 -4.32 18.38
N GLY A 101 -3.42 -5.22 17.55
CA GLY A 101 -3.17 -5.20 16.10
C GLY A 101 -3.78 -3.98 15.43
N VAL A 102 -5.04 -3.69 15.67
CA VAL A 102 -5.73 -2.51 15.11
C VAL A 102 -5.14 -1.22 15.67
N GLY A 103 -4.96 -1.14 16.99
CA GLY A 103 -4.43 0.05 17.65
C GLY A 103 -2.99 0.36 17.23
N GLY A 104 -2.12 -0.64 17.14
CA GLY A 104 -0.75 -0.49 16.66
C GLY A 104 -0.70 0.00 15.22
N THR A 105 -1.45 -0.64 14.32
CA THR A 105 -1.51 -0.24 12.91
C THR A 105 -2.10 1.16 12.73
N LEU A 106 -3.21 1.47 13.37
CA LEU A 106 -3.81 2.80 13.29
C LEU A 106 -2.91 3.87 13.92
N GLY A 107 -2.23 3.56 15.02
CA GLY A 107 -1.29 4.47 15.68
C GLY A 107 -0.11 4.82 14.79
N SER A 108 0.54 3.83 14.19
CA SER A 108 1.69 4.05 13.29
C SER A 108 1.30 4.79 12.00
N LEU A 109 0.10 4.54 11.49
CA LEU A 109 -0.38 5.16 10.26
C LEU A 109 -1.09 6.52 10.46
N ALA A 110 -1.46 6.88 11.69
CA ALA A 110 -2.30 8.06 11.95
C ALA A 110 -1.72 9.36 11.35
N PHE A 111 -0.42 9.60 11.55
CA PHE A 111 0.24 10.78 11.01
C PHE A 111 0.37 10.73 9.48
N ILE A 112 0.71 9.56 8.92
CA ILE A 112 0.83 9.36 7.48
C ILE A 112 -0.53 9.59 6.81
N LEU A 113 -1.60 9.02 7.36
CA LEU A 113 -2.96 9.20 6.86
C LEU A 113 -3.42 10.65 6.98
N GLY A 114 -3.19 11.28 8.15
CA GLY A 114 -3.59 12.65 8.40
C GLY A 114 -2.88 13.65 7.49
N PHE A 115 -1.56 13.68 7.52
CA PHE A 115 -0.78 14.61 6.70
C PHE A 115 -0.88 14.31 5.20
N GLY A 116 -0.96 13.03 4.82
CA GLY A 116 -1.17 12.62 3.42
C GLY A 116 -2.52 13.10 2.88
N ALA A 117 -3.60 13.00 3.67
CA ALA A 117 -4.91 13.51 3.29
C ALA A 117 -4.92 15.05 3.18
N MET A 118 -4.27 15.75 4.12
CA MET A 118 -4.15 17.21 4.08
C MET A 118 -3.37 17.67 2.85
N LEU A 119 -2.22 17.10 2.57
CA LEU A 119 -1.40 17.42 1.40
C LEU A 119 -2.14 17.09 0.10
N GLY A 120 -2.79 15.92 0.05
CA GLY A 120 -3.64 15.54 -1.07
C GLY A 120 -4.77 16.53 -1.33
N GLY A 121 -5.43 17.02 -0.28
CA GLY A 121 -6.44 18.08 -0.36
C GLY A 121 -5.88 19.39 -0.93
N ILE A 122 -4.72 19.83 -0.46
CA ILE A 122 -4.05 21.04 -0.97
C ILE A 122 -3.76 20.92 -2.48
N ILE A 123 -3.23 19.78 -2.93
CA ILE A 123 -2.92 19.51 -4.34
C ILE A 123 -4.19 19.49 -5.20
N ALA A 124 -5.25 18.89 -4.66
CA ALA A 124 -6.55 18.84 -5.33
C ALA A 124 -7.17 20.23 -5.49
N ASP A 125 -7.27 20.97 -4.38
CA ASP A 125 -8.00 22.24 -4.33
C ASP A 125 -7.23 23.39 -5.00
N SER A 126 -5.89 23.40 -4.94
CA SER A 126 -5.05 24.39 -5.61
C SER A 126 -5.00 24.25 -7.13
N GLY A 127 -5.48 23.14 -7.71
CA GLY A 127 -5.36 22.84 -9.12
C GLY A 127 -3.94 22.44 -9.56
N ALA A 128 -3.05 22.14 -8.62
CA ALA A 128 -1.67 21.70 -8.91
C ALA A 128 -1.62 20.49 -9.84
N ALA A 129 -2.48 19.49 -9.64
CA ALA A 129 -2.58 18.32 -10.51
C ALA A 129 -2.89 18.67 -11.96
N SER A 130 -3.79 19.64 -12.19
CA SER A 130 -4.12 20.14 -13.53
C SER A 130 -2.95 20.88 -14.18
N VAL A 131 -2.20 21.69 -13.41
CA VAL A 131 -1.00 22.38 -13.90
C VAL A 131 0.09 21.39 -14.28
N ILE A 132 0.34 20.38 -13.45
CA ILE A 132 1.32 19.32 -13.74
C ILE A 132 0.95 18.61 -15.05
N SER A 133 -0.29 18.14 -15.17
CA SER A 133 -0.76 17.44 -16.36
C SER A 133 -0.67 18.28 -17.63
N SER A 134 -1.16 19.52 -17.60
CA SER A 134 -1.16 20.39 -18.79
C SER A 134 0.24 20.72 -19.27
N ARG A 135 1.17 20.97 -18.35
CA ARG A 135 2.57 21.24 -18.70
C ARG A 135 3.28 20.02 -19.28
N LEU A 136 3.10 18.85 -18.66
CA LEU A 136 3.68 17.61 -19.16
C LEU A 136 3.09 17.23 -20.51
N THR A 137 1.78 17.34 -20.70
CA THR A 137 1.10 17.04 -21.98
C THR A 137 1.60 17.97 -23.09
N SER A 138 1.77 19.26 -22.80
CA SER A 138 2.32 20.22 -23.77
C SER A 138 3.77 19.92 -24.12
N ALA A 139 4.59 19.55 -23.14
CA ALA A 139 6.01 19.26 -23.35
C ALA A 139 6.25 17.97 -24.15
N PHE A 140 5.48 16.92 -23.88
CA PHE A 140 5.63 15.63 -24.55
C PHE A 140 4.89 15.54 -25.90
N GLY A 141 3.85 16.36 -26.06
CA GLY A 141 3.00 16.32 -27.26
C GLY A 141 2.21 15.02 -27.42
N LEU A 142 1.43 14.93 -28.50
CA LEU A 142 0.54 13.78 -28.75
C LEU A 142 1.29 12.45 -28.96
N LYS A 143 2.50 12.50 -29.52
CA LYS A 143 3.30 11.29 -29.79
C LYS A 143 3.69 10.55 -28.52
N TYR A 144 4.02 11.29 -27.47
CA TYR A 144 4.47 10.74 -26.20
C TYR A 144 3.45 10.96 -25.06
N LEU A 145 2.19 11.18 -25.41
CA LEU A 145 1.11 11.42 -24.47
C LEU A 145 1.01 10.36 -23.34
N PRO A 146 1.14 9.04 -23.60
CA PRO A 146 1.12 8.05 -22.52
C PRO A 146 2.21 8.27 -21.46
N TRP A 147 3.38 8.77 -21.86
CA TRP A 147 4.46 9.10 -20.93
C TRP A 147 4.16 10.32 -20.08
N ALA A 148 3.55 11.36 -20.69
CA ALA A 148 3.07 12.52 -19.94
C ALA A 148 2.02 12.13 -18.91
N MET A 149 1.10 11.23 -19.26
CA MET A 149 0.06 10.72 -18.36
C MET A 149 0.65 9.88 -17.23
N ILE A 150 1.67 9.06 -17.51
CA ILE A 150 2.41 8.30 -16.48
C ILE A 150 3.07 9.25 -15.49
N LEU A 151 3.84 10.21 -15.98
CA LEU A 151 4.54 11.16 -15.10
C LEU A 151 3.56 11.96 -14.26
N THR A 152 2.44 12.40 -14.83
CA THR A 152 1.39 13.08 -14.08
C THR A 152 0.82 12.17 -12.98
N GLY A 153 0.45 10.93 -13.34
CA GLY A 153 -0.10 9.97 -12.39
C GLY A 153 0.90 9.60 -11.29
N PHE A 154 2.18 9.49 -11.62
CA PHE A 154 3.25 9.25 -10.65
C PHE A 154 3.41 10.43 -9.69
N ILE A 155 3.59 11.64 -10.20
CA ILE A 155 3.83 12.85 -9.38
C ILE A 155 2.61 13.15 -8.48
N VAL A 156 1.40 13.07 -9.04
CA VAL A 156 0.16 13.31 -8.29
C VAL A 156 -0.15 12.16 -7.34
N GLY A 157 0.20 10.94 -7.72
CA GLY A 157 -0.04 9.73 -6.92
C GLY A 157 0.78 9.64 -5.65
N VAL A 158 2.01 10.15 -5.66
CA VAL A 158 2.92 10.08 -4.51
C VAL A 158 2.33 10.68 -3.22
N PRO A 159 1.75 11.88 -3.20
CA PRO A 159 1.24 12.50 -1.98
C PRO A 159 -0.20 12.13 -1.65
N MET A 160 -0.95 11.56 -2.59
CA MET A 160 -2.40 11.40 -2.48
C MET A 160 -2.79 9.94 -2.30
N PHE A 161 -3.79 9.68 -1.44
CA PHE A 161 -4.44 8.38 -1.42
C PHE A 161 -5.10 8.06 -2.77
N TYR A 162 -5.02 6.81 -3.18
CA TYR A 162 -5.52 6.35 -4.48
C TYR A 162 -6.91 6.88 -4.84
N THR A 163 -7.87 6.74 -3.92
CA THR A 163 -9.26 7.16 -4.16
C THR A 163 -9.37 8.66 -4.43
N VAL A 164 -8.68 9.48 -3.64
CA VAL A 164 -8.68 10.94 -3.80
C VAL A 164 -7.96 11.34 -5.08
N ALA A 165 -6.77 10.77 -5.32
CA ALA A 165 -6.01 11.02 -6.53
C ALA A 165 -6.79 10.61 -7.78
N PHE A 166 -7.45 9.45 -7.76
CA PHE A 166 -8.28 8.97 -8.86
C PHE A 166 -9.41 9.96 -9.20
N LEU A 167 -10.12 10.48 -8.20
CA LEU A 167 -11.17 11.48 -8.41
C LEU A 167 -10.63 12.79 -8.99
N VAL A 168 -9.40 13.18 -8.61
CA VAL A 168 -8.74 14.39 -9.13
C VAL A 168 -8.25 14.21 -10.56
N VAL A 169 -7.68 13.04 -10.89
CA VAL A 169 -7.12 12.81 -12.23
C VAL A 169 -8.17 12.42 -13.26
N LEU A 170 -9.34 11.92 -12.83
CA LEU A 170 -10.40 11.48 -13.74
C LEU A 170 -10.88 12.59 -14.70
N PRO A 171 -11.22 13.81 -14.25
CA PRO A 171 -11.53 14.92 -15.15
C PRO A 171 -10.38 15.27 -16.09
N ILE A 172 -9.12 15.17 -15.62
CA ILE A 172 -7.93 15.43 -16.43
C ILE A 172 -7.82 14.39 -17.57
N ILE A 173 -8.07 13.12 -17.28
CA ILE A 173 -8.08 12.03 -18.27
C ILE A 173 -9.14 12.30 -19.32
N PHE A 174 -10.36 12.64 -18.93
CA PHE A 174 -11.45 12.94 -19.83
C PHE A 174 -11.13 14.14 -20.73
N GLU A 175 -10.66 15.24 -20.15
CA GLU A 175 -10.33 16.45 -20.91
C GLU A 175 -9.17 16.22 -21.88
N THR A 176 -8.12 15.50 -21.45
CA THR A 176 -6.99 15.14 -22.31
C THR A 176 -7.43 14.22 -23.45
N ALA A 177 -8.28 13.23 -23.19
CA ALA A 177 -8.81 12.33 -24.23
C ALA A 177 -9.65 13.11 -25.24
N ARG A 178 -10.48 14.04 -24.80
CA ARG A 178 -11.30 14.92 -25.64
C ARG A 178 -10.44 15.83 -26.52
N GLN A 179 -9.47 16.53 -25.94
CA GLN A 179 -8.59 17.45 -26.68
C GLN A 179 -7.67 16.74 -27.67
N SER A 180 -7.15 15.57 -27.30
CA SER A 180 -6.27 14.77 -28.16
C SER A 180 -6.99 13.97 -29.23
N LYS A 181 -8.32 13.82 -29.11
CA LYS A 181 -9.17 12.92 -29.92
C LYS A 181 -8.69 11.46 -29.89
N LEU A 182 -8.07 11.04 -28.80
CA LEU A 182 -7.59 9.68 -28.58
C LEU A 182 -8.56 8.89 -27.70
N PRO A 183 -8.58 7.55 -27.82
CA PRO A 183 -9.44 6.69 -26.99
C PRO A 183 -9.20 6.90 -25.50
N LEU A 184 -10.29 6.95 -24.72
CA LEU A 184 -10.24 7.19 -23.27
C LEU A 184 -9.31 6.22 -22.55
N LEU A 185 -9.38 4.94 -22.87
CA LEU A 185 -8.53 3.93 -22.23
C LEU A 185 -7.06 4.07 -22.63
N PHE A 186 -6.77 4.52 -23.85
CA PHE A 186 -5.39 4.77 -24.26
C PHE A 186 -4.74 5.92 -23.49
N VAL A 187 -5.53 6.93 -23.12
CA VAL A 187 -5.07 8.08 -22.34
C VAL A 187 -5.11 7.79 -20.84
N GLY A 188 -6.14 7.13 -20.36
CA GLY A 188 -6.39 6.92 -18.93
C GLY A 188 -5.57 5.80 -18.29
N LEU A 189 -5.38 4.67 -18.99
CA LEU A 189 -4.64 3.54 -18.42
C LEU A 189 -3.21 3.90 -17.99
N PRO A 190 -2.42 4.67 -18.74
CA PRO A 190 -1.10 5.08 -18.29
C PRO A 190 -1.11 5.83 -16.96
N MET A 191 -2.02 6.79 -16.80
CA MET A 191 -2.14 7.59 -15.58
C MET A 191 -2.63 6.76 -14.40
N ILE A 192 -3.67 5.94 -14.60
CA ILE A 192 -4.23 5.09 -13.55
C ILE A 192 -3.22 4.00 -13.14
N SER A 193 -2.48 3.44 -14.08
CA SER A 193 -1.43 2.45 -13.78
C SER A 193 -0.31 3.06 -12.93
N ALA A 194 0.15 4.27 -13.26
CA ALA A 194 1.14 4.97 -12.47
C ALA A 194 0.62 5.24 -11.04
N LEU A 195 -0.62 5.70 -10.93
CA LEU A 195 -1.27 5.94 -9.65
C LEU A 195 -1.41 4.67 -8.80
N SER A 196 -1.80 3.54 -9.42
CA SER A 196 -1.94 2.25 -8.73
C SER A 196 -0.60 1.71 -8.25
N VAL A 197 0.43 1.83 -9.09
CA VAL A 197 1.77 1.34 -8.76
C VAL A 197 2.41 2.18 -7.66
N THR A 198 2.29 3.51 -7.70
CA THR A 198 2.79 4.36 -6.61
C THR A 198 2.13 4.00 -5.29
N HIS A 199 0.83 3.81 -5.29
CA HIS A 199 0.08 3.47 -4.08
C HIS A 199 0.39 2.08 -3.53
N GLY A 200 0.65 1.10 -4.41
CA GLY A 200 0.90 -0.28 -4.02
C GLY A 200 2.36 -0.60 -3.65
N PHE A 201 3.32 0.12 -4.21
CA PHE A 201 4.75 -0.22 -4.06
C PHE A 201 5.55 0.79 -3.24
N LEU A 202 5.10 2.05 -3.16
CA LEU A 202 5.93 3.11 -2.62
C LEU A 202 5.47 3.56 -1.23
N PRO A 203 6.35 3.52 -0.20
CA PRO A 203 6.18 4.36 0.97
C PRO A 203 6.13 5.85 0.54
N PRO A 204 5.40 6.71 1.23
CA PRO A 204 4.71 6.53 2.52
C PRO A 204 3.27 6.02 2.43
N HIS A 205 2.86 5.37 1.36
CA HIS A 205 1.49 4.82 1.31
C HIS A 205 1.26 3.75 2.39
N PRO A 206 0.02 3.61 2.90
CA PRO A 206 -0.26 2.78 4.07
C PRO A 206 0.15 1.31 3.91
N ALA A 207 -0.19 0.68 2.78
CA ALA A 207 0.08 -0.73 2.58
C ALA A 207 1.58 -1.07 2.56
N PRO A 208 2.44 -0.44 1.72
CA PRO A 208 3.86 -0.70 1.76
C PRO A 208 4.50 -0.30 3.10
N THR A 209 4.05 0.78 3.74
CA THR A 209 4.54 1.18 5.06
C THR A 209 4.27 0.13 6.13
N THR A 210 3.04 -0.39 6.20
CA THR A 210 2.68 -1.46 7.14
C THR A 210 3.51 -2.73 6.91
N ILE A 211 3.77 -3.10 5.65
CA ILE A 211 4.62 -4.25 5.32
C ILE A 211 6.06 -4.01 5.78
N VAL A 212 6.61 -2.82 5.56
CA VAL A 212 7.96 -2.45 6.03
C VAL A 212 8.07 -2.57 7.54
N GLU A 213 7.10 -2.04 8.29
CA GLU A 213 7.05 -2.14 9.75
C GLU A 213 6.94 -3.59 10.23
N PHE A 214 6.07 -4.38 9.60
CA PHE A 214 5.85 -5.78 9.95
C PHE A 214 7.12 -6.62 9.81
N TYR A 215 7.91 -6.40 8.75
CA TYR A 215 9.17 -7.10 8.52
C TYR A 215 10.38 -6.45 9.17
N GLY A 216 10.23 -5.31 9.85
CA GLY A 216 11.36 -4.55 10.40
C GLY A 216 12.34 -4.09 9.34
N ALA A 217 11.84 -3.83 8.10
CA ALA A 217 12.66 -3.45 6.98
C ALA A 217 12.99 -1.94 7.01
N ASN A 218 14.03 -1.55 6.29
CA ASN A 218 14.40 -0.15 6.17
C ASN A 218 13.49 0.58 5.17
N MET A 219 12.79 1.62 5.63
CA MET A 219 11.80 2.38 4.85
C MET A 219 12.41 3.03 3.59
N GLN A 220 13.60 3.61 3.71
CA GLN A 220 14.29 4.30 2.62
C GLN A 220 14.77 3.32 1.54
N LYS A 221 15.35 2.19 1.96
CA LYS A 221 15.74 1.12 1.02
C LYS A 221 14.52 0.56 0.29
N THR A 222 13.40 0.39 1.00
CA THR A 222 12.14 -0.07 0.40
C THR A 222 11.60 0.96 -0.61
N LEU A 223 11.68 2.26 -0.31
CA LEU A 223 11.30 3.31 -1.27
C LEU A 223 12.16 3.23 -2.54
N LEU A 224 13.48 3.16 -2.41
CA LEU A 224 14.39 3.11 -3.56
C LEU A 224 14.16 1.86 -4.43
N LEU A 225 14.09 0.69 -3.80
CA LEU A 225 13.80 -0.57 -4.51
C LEU A 225 12.38 -0.56 -5.10
N GLY A 226 11.42 0.01 -4.38
CA GLY A 226 10.04 0.20 -4.86
C GLY A 226 9.99 1.03 -6.14
N ILE A 227 10.76 2.13 -6.23
CA ILE A 227 10.86 2.95 -7.46
C ILE A 227 11.44 2.11 -8.60
N VAL A 228 12.49 1.33 -8.36
CA VAL A 228 13.10 0.47 -9.39
C VAL A 228 12.10 -0.54 -9.92
N VAL A 229 11.30 -1.17 -9.06
CA VAL A 229 10.25 -2.13 -9.45
C VAL A 229 9.06 -1.43 -10.10
N ALA A 230 8.71 -0.22 -9.64
CA ALA A 230 7.60 0.55 -10.17
C ALA A 230 7.80 0.92 -11.65
N ILE A 231 9.03 1.25 -12.08
CA ILE A 231 9.32 1.64 -13.46
C ILE A 231 8.86 0.58 -14.47
N PRO A 232 9.35 -0.67 -14.47
CA PRO A 232 8.91 -1.68 -15.42
C PRO A 232 7.43 -2.02 -15.26
N ALA A 233 6.88 -2.03 -14.05
CA ALA A 233 5.47 -2.29 -13.82
C ALA A 233 4.58 -1.22 -14.47
N ILE A 234 4.91 0.06 -14.31
CA ILE A 234 4.18 1.18 -14.94
C ILE A 234 4.31 1.15 -16.46
N ILE A 235 5.50 0.85 -17.00
CA ILE A 235 5.71 0.74 -18.44
C ILE A 235 4.85 -0.39 -19.03
N ALA A 236 4.85 -1.56 -18.39
CA ALA A 236 4.06 -2.70 -18.85
C ALA A 236 2.55 -2.42 -18.78
N ALA A 237 2.04 -2.01 -17.62
CA ALA A 237 0.63 -1.78 -17.40
C ALA A 237 0.12 -0.48 -18.06
N GLY A 238 0.94 0.56 -18.09
CA GLY A 238 0.58 1.86 -18.63
C GLY A 238 0.83 1.96 -20.15
N VAL A 239 2.09 1.91 -20.58
CA VAL A 239 2.43 2.18 -21.98
C VAL A 239 2.10 1.01 -22.89
N LEU A 240 2.56 -0.20 -22.54
CA LEU A 240 2.41 -1.37 -23.43
C LEU A 240 0.95 -1.81 -23.48
N PHE A 241 0.32 -1.97 -22.34
CA PHE A 241 -1.07 -2.43 -22.29
C PHE A 241 -2.05 -1.42 -22.88
N SER A 242 -1.85 -0.11 -22.71
CA SER A 242 -2.72 0.91 -23.29
C SER A 242 -2.74 0.88 -24.83
N ARG A 243 -1.65 0.45 -25.47
CA ARG A 243 -1.57 0.33 -26.94
C ARG A 243 -2.63 -0.58 -27.53
N VAL A 244 -3.07 -1.60 -26.79
CA VAL A 244 -4.17 -2.50 -27.18
C VAL A 244 -5.46 -1.71 -27.45
N PHE A 245 -5.65 -0.61 -26.74
CA PHE A 245 -6.85 0.24 -26.81
C PHE A 245 -6.71 1.43 -27.77
N ARG A 246 -5.57 1.61 -28.42
CA ARG A 246 -5.28 2.76 -29.28
C ARG A 246 -6.30 2.96 -30.41
N HIS A 247 -6.88 1.88 -30.91
CA HIS A 247 -7.85 1.89 -31.99
C HIS A 247 -9.28 1.61 -31.54
N LYS A 248 -9.49 1.40 -30.24
CA LYS A 248 -10.81 1.14 -29.66
C LYS A 248 -11.44 2.43 -29.19
N PHE A 249 -12.13 3.13 -30.08
CA PHE A 249 -12.84 4.35 -29.73
C PHE A 249 -14.03 4.00 -28.80
N THR A 250 -14.04 4.59 -27.63
CA THR A 250 -15.18 4.53 -26.71
C THR A 250 -15.76 5.94 -26.62
N PRO A 251 -17.01 6.17 -27.04
CA PRO A 251 -17.63 7.48 -26.88
C PRO A 251 -17.61 7.88 -25.41
N ILE A 252 -17.20 9.09 -25.13
CA ILE A 252 -17.27 9.63 -23.77
C ILE A 252 -18.63 10.29 -23.63
N PRO A 253 -19.50 9.80 -22.70
CA PRO A 253 -20.82 10.40 -22.52
C PRO A 253 -20.69 11.84 -22.04
N ASP A 254 -21.41 12.77 -22.69
CA ASP A 254 -21.41 14.19 -22.32
C ASP A 254 -21.94 14.42 -20.89
N SER A 255 -22.77 13.51 -20.38
CA SER A 255 -23.31 13.54 -19.02
C SER A 255 -22.24 13.46 -17.93
N LEU A 256 -21.07 12.88 -18.21
CA LEU A 256 -19.97 12.80 -17.25
C LEU A 256 -19.26 14.15 -17.04
N PHE A 257 -19.41 15.08 -17.96
CA PHE A 257 -18.81 16.43 -17.85
C PHE A 257 -19.63 17.37 -16.95
N GLY A 258 -20.92 17.10 -16.77
CA GLY A 258 -21.84 17.94 -15.94
C GLY A 258 -21.74 17.67 -14.44
N SER A 259 -21.28 16.47 -14.02
CA SER A 259 -21.33 16.01 -12.63
C SER A 259 -19.98 15.99 -11.92
N ALA A 260 -18.86 16.24 -12.59
CA ALA A 260 -17.54 16.26 -11.98
C ALA A 260 -17.35 17.55 -11.15
N GLY A 261 -17.93 17.58 -9.95
CA GLY A 261 -17.80 18.68 -8.98
C GLY A 261 -16.36 19.02 -8.59
N ALA A 262 -15.38 18.18 -8.95
CA ALA A 262 -13.94 18.47 -8.80
C ALA A 262 -13.50 19.66 -9.67
N GLY A 263 -14.06 19.85 -10.88
CA GLY A 263 -13.74 21.01 -11.72
C GLY A 263 -14.21 22.36 -11.15
N LYS A 264 -15.27 22.38 -10.35
CA LYS A 264 -15.76 23.60 -9.71
C LYS A 264 -14.93 24.01 -8.49
N ARG A 265 -14.39 23.05 -7.73
CA ARG A 265 -13.49 23.35 -6.59
C ARG A 265 -12.13 23.86 -7.05
N ALA A 266 -11.56 23.30 -8.12
CA ALA A 266 -10.29 23.77 -8.67
C ALA A 266 -10.33 25.18 -9.26
N GLN A 267 -11.54 25.76 -9.48
CA GLN A 267 -11.73 27.15 -9.92
C GLN A 267 -11.77 28.16 -8.76
N LEU A 268 -11.86 27.71 -7.51
CA LEU A 268 -11.97 28.59 -6.34
C LEU A 268 -10.65 29.27 -5.97
N TYR A 269 -9.52 28.70 -6.39
CA TYR A 269 -8.19 29.27 -6.13
C TYR A 269 -7.59 29.86 -7.40
N SER A 270 -7.59 31.17 -7.51
CA SER A 270 -6.83 31.93 -8.50
C SER A 270 -5.89 32.86 -7.73
N PRO A 271 -4.59 32.86 -8.03
CA PRO A 271 -3.89 32.23 -9.16
C PRO A 271 -3.47 30.76 -8.94
N LYS A 272 -3.45 29.96 -10.02
CA LYS A 272 -2.93 28.60 -10.01
C LYS A 272 -1.43 28.60 -9.68
N PRO A 273 -0.92 27.55 -8.97
CA PRO A 273 0.51 27.48 -8.64
C PRO A 273 1.37 27.34 -9.90
N GLY A 274 2.61 27.81 -9.84
CA GLY A 274 3.59 27.52 -10.89
C GLY A 274 3.93 26.04 -10.96
N PHE A 275 4.33 25.52 -12.13
CA PHE A 275 4.65 24.11 -12.35
C PHE A 275 5.70 23.58 -11.35
N GLY A 276 6.80 24.32 -11.15
CA GLY A 276 7.86 23.92 -10.23
C GLY A 276 7.37 23.81 -8.78
N LEU A 277 6.56 24.76 -8.32
CA LEU A 277 5.96 24.72 -6.98
C LEU A 277 4.99 23.55 -6.85
N ALA A 278 4.16 23.30 -7.85
CA ALA A 278 3.22 22.18 -7.85
C ALA A 278 3.93 20.82 -7.75
N VAL A 279 5.00 20.62 -8.51
CA VAL A 279 5.81 19.40 -8.47
C VAL A 279 6.56 19.26 -7.14
N LEU A 280 7.18 20.33 -6.66
CA LEU A 280 7.90 20.33 -5.39
C LEU A 280 6.97 19.97 -4.22
N THR A 281 5.80 20.61 -4.15
CA THR A 281 4.80 20.30 -3.12
C THR A 281 4.34 18.85 -3.20
N ALA A 282 4.10 18.34 -4.39
CA ALA A 282 3.69 16.95 -4.58
C ALA A 282 4.77 15.94 -4.17
N LEU A 283 6.03 16.23 -4.43
CA LEU A 283 7.14 15.33 -4.12
C LEU A 283 7.72 15.51 -2.70
N THR A 284 7.25 16.50 -1.95
CA THR A 284 7.75 16.80 -0.58
C THR A 284 7.85 15.55 0.31
N PRO A 285 6.86 14.65 0.40
CA PRO A 285 6.97 13.48 1.27
C PRO A 285 8.14 12.56 0.91
N VAL A 286 8.35 12.31 -0.39
CA VAL A 286 9.45 11.48 -0.88
C VAL A 286 10.80 12.16 -0.68
N ILE A 287 10.87 13.47 -0.93
CA ILE A 287 12.10 14.27 -0.70
C ILE A 287 12.48 14.21 0.79
N LEU A 288 11.52 14.44 1.69
CA LEU A 288 11.79 14.37 3.13
C LEU A 288 12.21 12.97 3.59
N MET A 289 11.59 11.91 3.05
CA MET A 289 12.01 10.54 3.35
C MET A 289 13.43 10.24 2.85
N ALA A 290 13.76 10.67 1.65
CA ALA A 290 15.11 10.48 1.09
C ALA A 290 16.16 11.26 1.91
N LEU A 291 15.87 12.49 2.30
CA LEU A 291 16.74 13.30 3.17
C LEU A 291 16.92 12.67 4.55
N ALA A 292 15.84 12.18 5.17
CA ALA A 292 15.90 11.50 6.45
C ALA A 292 16.80 10.25 6.40
N GLY A 293 16.77 9.50 5.28
CA GLY A 293 17.66 8.37 5.06
C GLY A 293 19.12 8.76 4.98
N LEU A 294 19.43 9.83 4.24
CA LEU A 294 20.79 10.35 4.14
C LEU A 294 21.32 10.85 5.48
N VAL A 295 20.51 11.60 6.22
CA VAL A 295 20.89 12.12 7.54
C VAL A 295 21.09 10.97 8.54
N GLY A 296 20.24 9.92 8.51
CA GLY A 296 20.36 8.76 9.37
C GLY A 296 21.65 7.96 9.15
N GLU A 297 22.19 7.91 7.93
CA GLU A 297 23.48 7.27 7.63
C GLU A 297 24.68 8.09 8.10
N PHE A 298 24.54 9.41 8.30
CA PHE A 298 25.62 10.30 8.75
C PHE A 298 25.67 10.49 10.28
N ILE A 299 24.61 10.12 11.01
CA ILE A 299 24.49 10.36 12.46
C ILE A 299 24.73 9.07 13.28
N VAL A 300 24.69 7.89 12.66
CA VAL A 300 25.03 6.59 13.27
C VAL A 300 26.44 6.18 12.86
#